data_0842031474c023ceff320cf6a18af3e7
#
_entry.id   0842031474c023ceff320cf6a18af3e7
#
_cell.length_a   1.000
_cell.length_b   1.000
_cell.length_c   1.000
_cell.angle_alpha   90.00
_cell.angle_beta   90.00
_cell.angle_gamma   90.00
#
_symmetry.space_group_name_H-M   'P 1'
#
loop_
_entity.id
_entity.type
_entity.pdbx_description
1 polymer ?
#
loop_
_entity_poly.entity_id
_entity_poly.type
_entity_poly.pdbx_seq_one_letter_code
_entity_poly.pdbx_strand_id
1 'polypeptide(L)'
;MIYIATTTINKPTKALKLFAKNKNCKLIVALDKKSKKFDLKNSIVLSTKYQEKKWTKLSKLVGWNCIQRRNFAILEAFERGAETIALIDDDNI
;
A
#
# COMPACT_ATOMS: atom_id res chain seq x y z
N MET A 1 9.50 -9.27 11.16
CA MET A 1 9.55 -8.64 9.82
C MET A 1 8.93 -7.26 9.87
N ILE A 2 9.55 -6.30 9.22
CA ILE A 2 9.02 -4.95 9.12
C ILE A 2 8.13 -4.85 7.88
N TYR A 3 6.93 -4.33 8.04
CA TYR A 3 6.05 -4.03 6.92
C TYR A 3 6.11 -2.53 6.62
N ILE A 4 6.16 -2.19 5.34
CA ILE A 4 6.18 -0.82 4.88
C ILE A 4 4.86 -0.55 4.17
N ALA A 5 4.10 0.44 4.65
CA ALA A 5 2.77 0.74 4.13
C ALA A 5 2.80 2.08 3.39
N THR A 6 2.23 2.10 2.20
CA THR A 6 2.12 3.32 1.39
C THR A 6 0.89 3.28 0.50
N THR A 7 0.56 4.42 -0.09
CA THR A 7 -0.39 4.52 -1.20
C THR A 7 0.26 5.34 -2.30
N THR A 8 -0.16 5.15 -3.54
CA THR A 8 0.36 5.91 -4.67
C THR A 8 -0.71 6.10 -5.74
N ILE A 9 -0.64 7.20 -6.45
CA ILE A 9 -1.42 7.44 -7.66
C ILE A 9 -0.56 7.27 -8.92
N ASN A 10 0.72 6.99 -8.75
CA ASN A 10 1.70 6.89 -9.84
C ASN A 10 2.01 5.43 -10.16
N LYS A 11 2.74 5.21 -11.24
CA LYS A 11 3.40 3.93 -11.49
C LYS A 11 4.45 3.68 -10.39
N PRO A 12 4.95 2.45 -10.22
CA PRO A 12 5.99 2.20 -9.23
C PRO A 12 7.15 3.16 -9.39
N THR A 13 7.41 3.93 -8.34
CA THR A 13 8.53 4.87 -8.33
C THR A 13 9.82 4.12 -8.03
N LYS A 14 10.95 4.78 -8.27
CA LYS A 14 12.27 4.24 -7.93
C LYS A 14 12.34 3.90 -6.45
N ALA A 15 11.78 4.75 -5.59
CA ALA A 15 11.73 4.52 -4.15
C ALA A 15 10.99 3.22 -3.81
N LEU A 16 9.80 3.01 -4.40
CA LEU A 16 9.03 1.79 -4.14
C LEU A 16 9.77 0.54 -4.62
N LYS A 17 10.42 0.62 -5.76
CA LYS A 17 11.21 -0.51 -6.29
C LYS A 17 12.37 -0.87 -5.36
N LEU A 18 13.03 0.13 -4.78
CA LEU A 18 14.13 -0.09 -3.84
C LEU A 18 13.63 -0.74 -2.55
N PHE A 19 12.52 -0.26 -1.99
CA PHE A 19 11.93 -0.86 -0.79
C PHE A 19 11.48 -2.30 -1.05
N ALA A 20 10.90 -2.58 -2.21
CA ALA A 20 10.43 -3.92 -2.56
C ALA A 20 11.58 -4.94 -2.67
N LYS A 21 12.79 -4.49 -2.99
CA LYS A 21 13.97 -5.36 -3.07
C LYS A 21 14.53 -5.75 -1.71
N ASN A 22 14.15 -5.07 -0.65
CA ASN A 22 14.70 -5.34 0.68
C ASN A 22 14.07 -6.61 1.27
N LYS A 23 14.90 -7.62 1.50
CA LYS A 23 14.44 -8.91 2.01
C LYS A 23 13.94 -8.87 3.45
N ASN A 24 14.34 -7.88 4.22
CA ASN A 24 13.95 -7.73 5.62
C ASN A 24 12.64 -6.94 5.79
N CYS A 25 12.10 -6.44 4.69
CA CYS A 25 10.87 -5.64 4.69
C CYS A 25 9.86 -6.24 3.71
N LYS A 26 8.59 -6.04 4.00
CA LYS A 26 7.50 -6.36 3.08
C LYS A 26 6.75 -5.10 2.75
N LEU A 27 6.74 -4.72 1.48
CA LEU A 27 6.04 -3.53 1.02
C LEU A 27 4.58 -3.85 0.73
N ILE A 28 3.68 -3.03 1.27
CA ILE A 28 2.25 -3.10 0.95
C ILE A 28 1.84 -1.76 0.35
N VAL A 29 1.29 -1.79 -0.86
CA VAL A 29 0.85 -0.59 -1.57
C VAL A 29 -0.65 -0.64 -1.75
N ALA A 30 -1.36 0.35 -1.21
CA ALA A 30 -2.79 0.53 -1.46
C ALA A 30 -2.96 1.40 -2.69
N LEU A 31 -3.53 0.84 -3.76
CA LEU A 31 -3.76 1.60 -4.99
C LEU A 31 -4.93 2.55 -4.80
N ASP A 32 -4.90 3.66 -5.52
CA ASP A 32 -5.99 4.62 -5.62
C ASP A 32 -6.65 4.50 -6.99
N LYS A 33 -7.82 5.10 -7.18
CA LYS A 33 -8.51 5.06 -8.47
C LYS A 33 -7.75 5.77 -9.59
N LYS A 34 -6.92 6.74 -9.24
CA LYS A 34 -6.02 7.40 -10.20
C LYS A 34 -4.81 6.56 -10.56
N SER A 35 -4.52 5.51 -9.78
CA SER A 35 -3.39 4.64 -10.06
C SER A 35 -3.70 3.73 -11.24
N LYS A 36 -2.73 3.54 -12.11
CA LYS A 36 -2.80 2.45 -13.07
C LYS A 36 -2.51 1.15 -12.34
N LYS A 37 -3.16 0.08 -12.74
CA LYS A 37 -2.85 -1.25 -12.19
C LYS A 37 -1.39 -1.57 -12.48
N PHE A 38 -0.68 -2.03 -11.46
CA PHE A 38 0.68 -2.53 -11.65
C PHE A 38 0.94 -3.66 -10.66
N ASP A 39 1.92 -4.46 -10.98
CA ASP A 39 2.49 -5.44 -10.07
C ASP A 39 3.90 -5.02 -9.71
N LEU A 40 4.28 -5.27 -8.47
CA LEU A 40 5.63 -5.02 -8.01
C LEU A 40 6.13 -6.28 -7.33
N LYS A 41 7.17 -6.86 -7.88
CA LYS A 41 7.74 -8.12 -7.40
C LYS A 41 8.15 -8.00 -5.93
N ASN A 42 7.86 -9.04 -5.14
CA ASN A 42 8.15 -9.12 -3.71
C ASN A 42 7.39 -8.08 -2.87
N SER A 43 6.25 -7.62 -3.37
CA SER A 43 5.39 -6.71 -2.62
C SER A 43 3.93 -7.18 -2.68
N ILE A 44 3.11 -6.56 -1.84
CA ILE A 44 1.68 -6.79 -1.81
C ILE A 44 1.00 -5.53 -2.34
N VAL A 45 0.30 -5.66 -3.48
CA VAL A 45 -0.39 -4.53 -4.10
C VAL A 45 -1.89 -4.74 -3.90
N LEU A 46 -2.53 -3.83 -3.16
CA LEU A 46 -3.96 -3.90 -2.88
C LEU A 46 -4.71 -3.15 -3.96
N SER A 47 -5.42 -3.89 -4.82
CA SER A 47 -6.22 -3.27 -5.87
C SER A 47 -7.39 -2.47 -5.29
N THR A 48 -7.95 -1.57 -6.08
CA THR A 48 -9.13 -0.81 -5.66
C THR A 48 -10.31 -1.73 -5.38
N LYS A 49 -10.51 -2.76 -6.20
CA LYS A 49 -11.58 -3.74 -5.99
C LYS A 49 -11.40 -4.52 -4.70
N TYR A 50 -10.16 -4.93 -4.40
CA TYR A 50 -9.85 -5.63 -3.16
C TYR A 50 -10.20 -4.78 -1.94
N GLN A 51 -9.82 -3.51 -1.95
CA GLN A 51 -10.10 -2.58 -0.86
C GLN A 51 -11.61 -2.36 -0.68
N GLU A 52 -12.35 -2.17 -1.78
CA GLU A 52 -13.79 -1.96 -1.72
C GLU A 52 -14.53 -3.20 -1.22
N LYS A 53 -14.08 -4.38 -1.60
CA LYS A 53 -14.70 -5.65 -1.18
C LYS A 53 -14.42 -5.96 0.29
N LYS A 54 -13.17 -5.79 0.72
CA LYS A 54 -12.74 -6.15 2.07
C LYS A 54 -13.18 -5.14 3.12
N TRP A 55 -13.13 -3.85 2.79
CA TRP A 55 -13.47 -2.76 3.72
C TRP A 55 -14.54 -1.85 3.13
N THR A 56 -15.69 -2.42 2.77
CA THR A 56 -16.73 -1.73 2.01
C THR A 56 -17.18 -0.41 2.65
N LYS A 57 -17.54 -0.44 3.93
CA LYS A 57 -18.02 0.75 4.64
C LYS A 57 -16.91 1.77 4.87
N LEU A 58 -15.76 1.30 5.30
CA LEU A 58 -14.61 2.15 5.59
C LEU A 58 -14.11 2.81 4.32
N SER A 59 -14.07 2.06 3.21
CA SER A 59 -13.64 2.59 1.92
C SER A 59 -14.54 3.75 1.46
N LYS A 60 -15.84 3.64 1.66
CA LYS A 60 -16.78 4.72 1.33
C LYS A 60 -16.54 5.96 2.18
N LEU A 61 -16.25 5.78 3.47
CA LEU A 61 -15.99 6.90 4.38
C LEU A 61 -14.69 7.62 4.06
N VAL A 62 -13.64 6.88 3.73
CA VAL A 62 -12.33 7.46 3.43
C VAL A 62 -12.32 8.14 2.06
N GLY A 63 -13.01 7.56 1.08
CA GLY A 63 -13.02 8.06 -0.28
C GLY A 63 -11.77 7.70 -1.05
N TRP A 64 -11.61 8.30 -2.22
CA TRP A 64 -10.51 8.04 -3.14
C TRP A 64 -9.69 9.30 -3.37
N ASN A 65 -8.54 9.14 -4.01
CA ASN A 65 -7.63 10.24 -4.38
C ASN A 65 -7.12 11.01 -3.15
N CYS A 66 -6.82 10.30 -2.08
CA CYS A 66 -6.33 10.89 -0.84
C CYS A 66 -5.27 10.02 -0.18
N ILE A 67 -4.42 10.64 0.62
CA ILE A 67 -3.35 9.95 1.35
C ILE A 67 -3.90 8.94 2.36
N GLN A 68 -5.12 9.13 2.82
CA GLN A 68 -5.76 8.24 3.79
C GLN A 68 -5.94 6.82 3.25
N ARG A 69 -5.88 6.59 1.94
CA ARG A 69 -5.88 5.23 1.37
C ARG A 69 -4.72 4.39 1.91
N ARG A 70 -3.63 5.01 2.34
CA ARG A 70 -2.51 4.32 2.99
C ARG A 70 -2.97 3.54 4.23
N ASN A 71 -4.03 3.97 4.89
CA ASN A 71 -4.55 3.28 6.07
C ASN A 71 -4.98 1.84 5.75
N PHE A 72 -5.38 1.55 4.51
CA PHE A 72 -5.72 0.19 4.11
C PHE A 72 -4.47 -0.70 4.03
N ALA A 73 -3.34 -0.13 3.63
CA ALA A 73 -2.07 -0.87 3.69
C ALA A 73 -1.67 -1.16 5.14
N ILE A 74 -1.92 -0.23 6.04
CA ILE A 74 -1.68 -0.42 7.48
C ILE A 74 -2.56 -1.53 8.03
N LEU A 75 -3.85 -1.53 7.70
CA LEU A 75 -4.79 -2.56 8.13
C LEU A 75 -4.37 -3.94 7.63
N GLU A 76 -3.97 -4.03 6.37
CA GLU A 76 -3.52 -5.28 5.78
C GLU A 76 -2.27 -5.80 6.50
N ALA A 77 -1.30 -4.93 6.77
CA ALA A 77 -0.09 -5.30 7.50
C ALA A 77 -0.42 -5.81 8.91
N PHE A 78 -1.31 -5.12 9.61
CA PHE A 78 -1.74 -5.52 10.93
C PHE A 78 -2.40 -6.92 10.91
N GLU A 79 -3.29 -7.17 9.95
CA GLU A 79 -3.95 -8.47 9.81
C GLU A 79 -2.98 -9.59 9.46
N ARG A 80 -1.86 -9.27 8.85
CA ARG A 80 -0.80 -10.23 8.53
C ARG A 80 0.17 -10.47 9.70
N GLY A 81 -0.09 -9.83 10.84
CA GLY A 81 0.73 -10.03 12.04
C GLY A 81 1.99 -9.18 12.08
N ALA A 82 1.97 -8.01 11.47
CA ALA A 82 3.14 -7.14 11.48
C ALA A 82 3.49 -6.70 12.89
N GLU A 83 4.76 -6.83 13.26
CA GLU A 83 5.29 -6.34 14.54
C GLU A 83 5.62 -4.84 14.45
N THR A 84 6.09 -4.42 13.27
CA THR A 84 6.48 -3.02 13.01
C THR A 84 5.95 -2.63 11.65
N ILE A 85 5.33 -1.46 11.57
CA ILE A 85 4.81 -0.90 10.34
C ILE A 85 5.45 0.48 10.13
N ALA A 86 6.17 0.65 9.03
CA ALA A 86 6.74 1.93 8.64
C ALA A 86 5.85 2.57 7.59
N LEU A 87 5.62 3.87 7.71
CA LEU A 87 4.83 4.63 6.75
C LEU A 87 5.77 5.44 5.87
N ILE A 88 5.58 5.35 4.57
CA ILE A 88 6.38 6.13 3.62
C ILE A 88 5.46 6.78 2.58
N ASP A 89 5.98 7.85 1.97
CA ASP A 89 5.39 8.40 0.76
C ASP A 89 6.08 7.75 -0.45
N ASP A 90 5.40 7.71 -1.59
CA ASP A 90 5.89 7.00 -2.77
C ASP A 90 7.11 7.67 -3.43
N ASP A 91 7.42 8.90 -3.08
CA ASP A 91 8.57 9.65 -3.59
C ASP A 91 9.74 9.74 -2.61
N ASN A 92 9.65 9.11 -1.44
CA ASN A 92 10.73 9.07 -0.47
C ASN A 92 11.81 8.08 -0.89
N ILE A 93 13.03 8.53 -0.86
CA ILE A 93 14.19 7.68 -1.12
C ILE A 93 15.12 7.73 0.08
#